data_46d2112e5f673fdda8a23b29b67a9f57
#
_entry.id   46d2112e5f673fdda8a23b29b67a9f57
#
_cell.length_a   1.000
_cell.length_b   1.000
_cell.length_c   1.000
_cell.angle_alpha   90.00
_cell.angle_beta   90.00
_cell.angle_gamma   90.00
#
_symmetry.space_group_name_H-M   'P 1'
#
loop_
_entity.id
_entity.type
_entity.pdbx_description
1 polymer ?
#
loop_
_entity_poly.entity_id
_entity_poly.type
_entity_poly.pdbx_seq_one_letter_code
_entity_poly.pdbx_strand_id
1 'polypeptide(L)'
;MHRSWSRLCYDTRKNLILNDNLEVKRQFFILFLLTLLICACKKKQTTWNSDWSAPIISDTISLSNLYNDSTLVSSNQTSIDLDLSRTILNLGLSDLVGFPDTTINQSFNLNFSLSSVPPGYTFANTIEEHSFDLNDVQLKKVDVSSGTINLKVFNSIATKVYFKIILPGITKNGIPFEQIFFVDAGTNAQPSSAEERLDISGYSFDLRGLNGLGYNKLQSQLIITSDPTGPSVAISSNNDFSFSAELSGLKFSYAKGYFGNTLISETAEFLVSYFNSIVAGNLDLPSANLDFEIENGMKFGIKGRIISAENTNSNGNTSQLVSSNLGNDFLISPATGSWNSLQTSSHHLIFSAANSNIENYLENLGSSHQLAYQLQLNPWGNVSGGNDEIFANSRLKIKIKSQIPLIVGADGLTLRDTFNVDLANDLNKTHAKSGLISLSATNAFPLACEPILYLLNENGSILYTINATSQIYSSLLGSLNTQSGLFEKSSLLEFVLTEDIVENLDKIKKIIVQAKFDTPNPLTGWNEAQSIPFGAFLAVKLRLKLNAEIVY
;
A
#
# COMPACT_ATOMS: atom_id res chain seq x y z
N MET A 1 3.84 8.18 0.24
CA MET A 1 3.12 9.31 -0.39
C MET A 1 3.97 10.56 -0.25
N HIS A 2 4.65 10.93 -1.32
CA HIS A 2 5.37 12.20 -1.38
C HIS A 2 4.36 13.35 -1.46
N ARG A 3 4.40 14.27 -0.52
CA ARG A 3 3.84 15.60 -0.72
C ARG A 3 4.97 16.61 -0.78
N SER A 4 5.18 17.09 -2.00
CA SER A 4 6.02 18.22 -2.31
C SER A 4 5.39 19.50 -1.74
N TRP A 5 6.21 20.29 -1.10
CA TRP A 5 5.87 21.66 -0.71
C TRP A 5 5.86 22.53 -1.97
N SER A 6 4.71 23.02 -2.34
CA SER A 6 4.56 23.91 -3.48
C SER A 6 4.55 25.38 -3.03
N ARG A 7 5.34 26.12 -3.73
CA ARG A 7 5.55 27.56 -3.79
C ARG A 7 4.28 28.40 -3.77
N LEU A 8 4.37 29.56 -3.14
CA LEU A 8 3.59 30.73 -3.52
C LEU A 8 4.57 31.87 -3.83
N CYS A 9 4.80 32.10 -5.13
CA CYS A 9 5.35 33.38 -5.62
C CYS A 9 4.19 34.25 -6.07
N TYR A 10 4.16 35.46 -5.56
CA TYR A 10 3.23 36.49 -6.03
C TYR A 10 3.97 37.40 -7.03
N ASP A 11 3.46 37.44 -8.25
CA ASP A 11 3.90 38.33 -9.32
C ASP A 11 2.94 39.51 -9.42
N THR A 12 3.44 40.73 -9.26
CA THR A 12 2.68 41.95 -9.52
C THR A 12 3.36 42.79 -10.57
N ARG A 13 2.93 42.64 -11.81
CA ARG A 13 3.20 43.65 -12.86
C ARG A 13 2.12 44.71 -12.86
N LYS A 14 2.53 45.97 -12.82
CA LYS A 14 1.69 47.10 -13.24
C LYS A 14 2.29 47.80 -14.45
N ASN A 15 1.50 47.85 -15.51
CA ASN A 15 1.69 48.63 -16.72
C ASN A 15 1.40 50.09 -16.46
N LEU A 16 2.19 50.96 -17.07
CA LEU A 16 1.79 52.37 -17.30
C LEU A 16 2.18 52.80 -18.71
N ILE A 17 1.17 53.18 -19.45
CA ILE A 17 1.22 53.83 -20.76
C ILE A 17 1.18 55.35 -20.53
N LEU A 18 1.98 56.13 -21.23
CA LEU A 18 1.69 57.55 -21.45
C LEU A 18 2.29 58.07 -22.73
N ASN A 19 1.50 58.88 -23.37
CA ASN A 19 1.43 59.44 -24.71
C ASN A 19 2.40 60.55 -25.01
N ASP A 20 2.66 60.69 -26.33
CA ASP A 20 3.36 61.79 -27.03
C ASP A 20 2.69 63.15 -26.91
N ASN A 21 3.53 64.19 -26.87
CA ASN A 21 3.48 65.36 -27.74
C ASN A 21 4.36 66.52 -27.18
N LEU A 22 5.38 66.92 -27.94
CA LEU A 22 5.74 68.33 -28.20
C LEU A 22 7.17 68.45 -28.78
N GLU A 23 7.26 68.21 -30.04
CA GLU A 23 8.37 68.70 -30.82
C GLU A 23 8.10 70.21 -31.07
N VAL A 24 9.03 71.06 -30.83
CA VAL A 24 9.34 72.38 -31.45
C VAL A 24 10.08 73.34 -30.51
N LYS A 25 10.39 73.07 -29.28
CA LYS A 25 11.27 73.92 -28.46
C LYS A 25 12.68 73.35 -28.24
N ARG A 26 13.10 72.48 -29.12
CA ARG A 26 14.22 71.55 -28.91
C ARG A 26 15.59 72.11 -29.33
N GLN A 27 15.69 73.18 -30.11
CA GLN A 27 16.98 73.62 -30.60
C GLN A 27 17.64 74.72 -29.78
N PHE A 28 16.92 75.55 -29.04
CA PHE A 28 17.50 76.56 -28.16
C PHE A 28 17.88 76.01 -26.76
N PHE A 29 17.27 74.93 -26.35
CA PHE A 29 17.58 74.31 -25.07
C PHE A 29 18.83 73.44 -25.14
N ILE A 30 19.19 72.95 -26.33
CA ILE A 30 20.33 72.02 -26.51
C ILE A 30 21.66 72.77 -26.39
N LEU A 31 21.74 74.05 -26.80
CA LEU A 31 22.99 74.84 -26.71
C LEU A 31 23.26 75.32 -25.28
N PHE A 32 22.23 75.58 -24.50
CA PHE A 32 22.34 75.92 -23.07
C PHE A 32 22.59 74.69 -22.21
N LEU A 33 22.15 73.51 -22.65
CA LEU A 33 22.40 72.23 -21.98
C LEU A 33 23.83 71.72 -22.22
N LEU A 34 24.46 72.12 -23.36
CA LEU A 34 25.84 71.69 -23.69
C LEU A 34 26.89 72.43 -22.89
N THR A 35 26.63 73.66 -22.44
CA THR A 35 27.54 74.44 -21.57
C THR A 35 27.39 74.04 -20.09
N LEU A 36 26.29 73.49 -19.68
CA LEU A 36 26.09 72.93 -18.32
C LEU A 36 26.70 71.52 -18.14
N LEU A 37 27.04 70.85 -19.25
CA LEU A 37 27.65 69.52 -19.23
C LEU A 37 29.18 69.56 -18.99
N ILE A 38 29.84 70.69 -18.97
CA ILE A 38 31.29 70.76 -18.73
C ILE A 38 31.64 71.06 -17.26
N CYS A 39 30.68 71.39 -16.42
CA CYS A 39 30.79 71.30 -14.95
C CYS A 39 30.31 69.96 -14.43
N ALA A 40 30.86 68.86 -14.96
CA ALA A 40 30.72 67.60 -14.36
C ALA A 40 31.41 67.54 -13.00
N CYS A 41 30.74 68.06 -12.01
CA CYS A 41 31.03 67.62 -10.65
C CYS A 41 31.14 66.10 -10.67
N LYS A 42 32.29 65.56 -10.34
CA LYS A 42 32.43 64.14 -10.00
C LYS A 42 31.32 63.85 -9.03
N LYS A 43 30.29 63.12 -9.48
CA LYS A 43 29.25 62.62 -8.62
C LYS A 43 29.96 61.81 -7.53
N LYS A 44 30.06 62.37 -6.34
CA LYS A 44 30.44 61.60 -5.19
C LYS A 44 29.39 60.47 -5.16
N GLN A 45 29.83 59.26 -5.39
CA GLN A 45 28.97 58.12 -5.18
C GLN A 45 28.43 58.20 -3.75
N THR A 46 27.14 58.42 -3.63
CA THR A 46 26.48 58.48 -2.34
C THR A 46 26.17 57.04 -1.99
N THR A 47 26.80 56.54 -0.95
CA THR A 47 26.56 55.19 -0.43
C THR A 47 25.57 55.30 0.71
N TRP A 48 24.55 54.45 0.68
CA TRP A 48 23.56 54.35 1.74
C TRP A 48 23.61 52.94 2.28
N ASN A 49 23.72 52.76 3.60
CA ASN A 49 23.55 51.48 4.24
C ASN A 49 22.06 51.20 4.41
N SER A 50 21.60 50.11 3.91
CA SER A 50 20.21 49.66 3.98
C SER A 50 20.15 48.25 4.58
N ASP A 51 19.27 48.06 5.56
CA ASP A 51 18.98 46.76 6.15
C ASP A 51 17.80 46.13 5.41
N TRP A 52 18.07 45.00 4.81
CA TRP A 52 17.05 44.19 4.12
C TRP A 52 16.61 43.07 5.01
N SER A 53 15.29 42.79 5.03
CA SER A 53 14.74 41.62 5.72
C SER A 53 13.67 40.97 4.86
N ALA A 54 13.93 39.71 4.44
CA ALA A 54 13.01 38.90 3.65
C ALA A 54 12.60 37.65 4.42
N PRO A 55 11.31 37.29 4.47
CA PRO A 55 10.87 36.01 5.00
C PRO A 55 11.29 34.91 4.04
N ILE A 56 11.89 33.82 4.56
CA ILE A 56 12.24 32.63 3.79
C ILE A 56 11.19 31.55 4.00
N ILE A 57 10.88 31.24 5.26
CA ILE A 57 9.95 30.19 5.66
C ILE A 57 9.11 30.68 6.83
N SER A 58 7.82 30.34 6.81
CA SER A 58 6.93 30.43 7.99
C SER A 58 6.05 29.20 7.99
N ASP A 59 6.25 28.33 8.96
CA ASP A 59 5.56 27.04 9.03
C ASP A 59 5.32 26.61 10.48
N THR A 60 4.36 25.69 10.64
CA THR A 60 4.04 25.07 11.93
C THR A 60 4.02 23.56 11.74
N ILE A 61 4.95 22.90 12.39
CA ILE A 61 5.03 21.44 12.46
C ILE A 61 4.20 20.98 13.65
N SER A 62 3.24 20.11 13.42
CA SER A 62 2.43 19.47 14.46
C SER A 62 2.51 17.96 14.32
N LEU A 63 2.04 17.23 15.32
CA LEU A 63 1.98 15.76 15.22
C LEU A 63 1.13 15.30 14.02
N SER A 64 0.08 16.01 13.66
CA SER A 64 -0.76 15.70 12.50
C SER A 64 0.00 15.79 11.16
N ASN A 65 1.09 16.54 11.10
CA ASN A 65 1.95 16.62 9.91
C ASN A 65 2.90 15.42 9.79
N LEU A 66 3.16 14.75 10.92
CA LEU A 66 4.04 13.57 10.97
C LEU A 66 3.29 12.28 10.66
N TYR A 67 1.98 12.25 10.93
CA TYR A 67 1.13 11.07 10.79
C TYR A 67 -0.20 11.41 10.12
N ASN A 68 -0.77 10.47 9.36
CA ASN A 68 -2.15 10.60 8.91
C ASN A 68 -3.10 10.53 10.11
N ASP A 69 -4.16 11.32 10.13
CA ASP A 69 -5.15 11.44 11.22
C ASP A 69 -5.71 10.10 11.75
N SER A 70 -5.61 9.03 10.97
CA SER A 70 -6.12 7.71 11.34
C SER A 70 -5.20 6.88 12.23
N THR A 71 -3.98 7.35 12.52
CA THR A 71 -2.97 6.60 13.29
C THR A 71 -2.76 7.16 14.70
N LEU A 72 -3.28 8.36 14.99
CA LEU A 72 -3.20 8.96 16.32
C LEU A 72 -4.53 8.77 17.06
N VAL A 73 -4.51 8.04 18.13
CA VAL A 73 -5.66 7.83 19.01
C VAL A 73 -5.40 8.55 20.33
N SER A 74 -6.28 9.48 20.69
CA SER A 74 -6.24 10.10 22.03
C SER A 74 -6.82 9.12 23.05
N SER A 75 -5.98 8.54 23.89
CA SER A 75 -6.45 7.61 24.92
C SER A 75 -7.09 8.32 26.13
N ASN A 76 -6.69 9.55 26.43
CA ASN A 76 -7.31 10.46 27.40
C ASN A 76 -6.73 11.84 27.11
N GLN A 77 -7.43 12.91 27.11
CA GLN A 77 -7.02 14.28 26.73
C GLN A 77 -5.54 14.71 27.03
N THR A 78 -4.76 13.87 27.69
CA THR A 78 -3.39 14.11 28.15
C THR A 78 -2.33 13.22 27.52
N SER A 79 -2.68 12.08 26.93
CA SER A 79 -1.73 11.16 26.27
C SER A 79 -2.20 10.82 24.85
N ILE A 80 -1.24 10.62 23.98
CA ILE A 80 -1.45 10.21 22.60
C ILE A 80 -0.80 8.85 22.44
N ASP A 81 -1.52 7.93 21.82
CA ASP A 81 -0.99 6.64 21.38
C ASP A 81 -0.86 6.64 19.86
N LEU A 82 0.26 6.14 19.38
CA LEU A 82 0.45 5.83 17.97
C LEU A 82 -0.09 4.42 17.73
N ASP A 83 -1.22 4.32 17.04
CA ASP A 83 -1.82 3.04 16.65
C ASP A 83 -1.38 2.69 15.22
N LEU A 84 -0.51 1.70 15.09
CA LEU A 84 -0.01 1.19 13.82
C LEU A 84 -0.65 -0.16 13.56
N SER A 85 -1.29 -0.31 12.41
CA SER A 85 -1.85 -1.58 11.97
C SER A 85 -1.47 -1.86 10.53
N ARG A 86 -0.90 -3.04 10.26
CA ARG A 86 -0.53 -3.48 8.92
C ARG A 86 -0.89 -4.94 8.70
N THR A 87 -1.54 -5.22 7.57
CA THR A 87 -1.80 -6.60 7.13
C THR A 87 -0.60 -7.09 6.31
N ILE A 88 -0.02 -8.20 6.75
CA ILE A 88 1.14 -8.86 6.13
C ILE A 88 0.70 -9.98 5.21
N LEU A 89 -0.29 -10.76 5.62
CA LEU A 89 -0.88 -11.85 4.85
C LEU A 89 -2.40 -11.66 4.78
N ASN A 90 -3.00 -11.94 3.62
CA ASN A 90 -4.45 -11.92 3.43
C ASN A 90 -4.85 -12.94 2.36
N LEU A 91 -5.10 -14.17 2.77
CA LEU A 91 -5.50 -15.26 1.88
C LEU A 91 -7.01 -15.48 1.96
N GLY A 92 -7.63 -15.68 0.82
CA GLY A 92 -9.05 -15.95 0.66
C GLY A 92 -9.33 -17.27 -0.05
N LEU A 93 -10.59 -17.46 -0.42
CA LEU A 93 -11.05 -18.66 -1.12
C LEU A 93 -10.29 -18.89 -2.44
N SER A 94 -10.07 -17.83 -3.23
CA SER A 94 -9.39 -17.91 -4.53
C SER A 94 -7.91 -18.31 -4.44
N ASP A 95 -7.29 -18.08 -3.29
CA ASP A 95 -5.87 -18.38 -3.09
C ASP A 95 -5.68 -19.85 -2.66
N LEU A 96 -6.73 -20.44 -2.08
CA LEU A 96 -6.72 -21.81 -1.57
C LEU A 96 -7.39 -22.83 -2.52
N VAL A 97 -8.29 -22.37 -3.37
CA VAL A 97 -9.05 -23.20 -4.31
C VAL A 97 -8.84 -22.67 -5.72
N GLY A 98 -7.84 -23.22 -6.40
CA GLY A 98 -7.66 -23.07 -7.83
C GLY A 98 -8.38 -24.20 -8.57
N PHE A 99 -9.36 -23.89 -9.42
CA PHE A 99 -9.93 -24.87 -10.34
C PHE A 99 -9.34 -24.58 -11.72
N PRO A 100 -8.50 -25.47 -12.26
CA PRO A 100 -7.90 -25.24 -13.56
C PRO A 100 -8.98 -25.26 -14.66
N ASP A 101 -8.74 -24.54 -15.75
CA ASP A 101 -9.56 -24.67 -16.94
C ASP A 101 -9.56 -26.15 -17.35
N THR A 102 -10.74 -26.72 -17.47
CA THR A 102 -10.90 -28.16 -17.57
C THR A 102 -11.88 -28.52 -18.69
N THR A 103 -11.52 -29.51 -19.47
CA THR A 103 -12.39 -30.03 -20.53
C THR A 103 -12.91 -31.42 -20.17
N ILE A 104 -14.21 -31.56 -20.12
CA ILE A 104 -14.95 -32.81 -20.02
C ILE A 104 -15.19 -33.29 -21.45
N ASN A 105 -14.77 -34.51 -21.76
CA ASN A 105 -15.06 -35.14 -23.06
C ASN A 105 -15.85 -36.41 -22.81
N GLN A 106 -16.95 -36.61 -23.55
CA GLN A 106 -17.70 -37.84 -23.59
C GLN A 106 -17.97 -38.25 -25.02
N SER A 107 -17.73 -39.49 -25.35
CA SER A 107 -18.03 -40.06 -26.67
C SER A 107 -18.95 -41.27 -26.53
N PHE A 108 -19.70 -41.52 -27.58
CA PHE A 108 -20.59 -42.64 -27.71
C PHE A 108 -20.42 -43.32 -29.05
N ASN A 109 -20.13 -44.62 -29.04
CA ASN A 109 -20.06 -45.47 -30.22
C ASN A 109 -21.00 -46.68 -30.01
N LEU A 110 -21.71 -47.07 -31.05
CA LEU A 110 -22.45 -48.29 -31.02
C LEU A 110 -21.49 -49.48 -31.21
N ASN A 111 -21.67 -50.52 -30.41
CA ASN A 111 -20.90 -51.79 -30.55
C ASN A 111 -21.32 -52.63 -31.76
N PHE A 112 -22.39 -52.21 -32.45
CA PHE A 112 -22.94 -52.87 -33.64
C PHE A 112 -23.55 -51.81 -34.59
N SER A 113 -23.70 -52.17 -35.84
CA SER A 113 -24.34 -51.29 -36.83
C SER A 113 -25.86 -51.52 -36.84
N LEU A 114 -26.60 -50.40 -36.92
CA LEU A 114 -28.04 -50.37 -37.13
C LEU A 114 -28.32 -50.00 -38.57
N SER A 115 -28.97 -50.90 -39.33
CA SER A 115 -29.24 -50.68 -40.75
C SER A 115 -30.31 -49.62 -41.03
N SER A 116 -31.19 -49.36 -40.05
CA SER A 116 -32.24 -48.35 -40.14
C SER A 116 -32.64 -47.88 -38.73
N VAL A 117 -32.39 -46.63 -38.44
CA VAL A 117 -32.85 -45.94 -37.25
C VAL A 117 -34.00 -45.01 -37.65
N PRO A 118 -35.22 -45.22 -37.13
CA PRO A 118 -36.37 -44.40 -37.49
C PRO A 118 -36.25 -42.95 -37.00
N PRO A 119 -37.00 -41.99 -37.60
CA PRO A 119 -37.09 -40.61 -37.10
C PRO A 119 -37.53 -40.54 -35.63
N GLY A 120 -36.88 -39.64 -34.88
CA GLY A 120 -37.20 -39.42 -33.44
C GLY A 120 -36.75 -40.54 -32.48
N TYR A 121 -35.92 -41.47 -32.96
CA TYR A 121 -35.44 -42.57 -32.11
C TYR A 121 -34.19 -42.13 -31.31
N THR A 122 -34.26 -42.32 -29.99
CA THR A 122 -33.13 -42.13 -29.09
C THR A 122 -32.22 -43.36 -29.12
N PHE A 123 -31.03 -43.22 -29.66
CA PHE A 123 -30.08 -44.33 -29.81
C PHE A 123 -28.90 -44.29 -28.84
N ALA A 124 -28.77 -43.20 -28.09
CA ALA A 124 -27.81 -43.08 -27.01
C ALA A 124 -28.43 -42.41 -25.81
N ASN A 125 -28.14 -42.94 -24.63
CA ASN A 125 -28.42 -42.30 -23.31
C ASN A 125 -27.38 -42.84 -22.35
N THR A 126 -26.28 -42.13 -22.20
CA THR A 126 -25.12 -42.58 -21.41
C THR A 126 -24.79 -41.55 -20.33
N ILE A 127 -24.39 -42.04 -19.18
CA ILE A 127 -23.94 -41.24 -18.05
C ILE A 127 -22.49 -41.60 -17.80
N GLU A 128 -21.64 -40.60 -17.66
CA GLU A 128 -20.23 -40.76 -17.31
C GLU A 128 -19.84 -39.91 -16.12
N GLU A 129 -18.80 -40.32 -15.42
CA GLU A 129 -18.21 -39.61 -14.31
C GLU A 129 -16.81 -39.15 -14.68
N HIS A 130 -16.53 -37.88 -14.47
CA HIS A 130 -15.26 -37.21 -14.80
C HIS A 130 -14.60 -36.76 -13.50
N SER A 131 -13.34 -37.14 -13.29
CA SER A 131 -12.56 -36.78 -12.10
C SER A 131 -11.61 -35.65 -12.43
N PHE A 132 -11.43 -34.71 -11.51
CA PHE A 132 -10.51 -33.60 -11.59
C PHE A 132 -9.38 -33.79 -10.59
N ASP A 133 -8.17 -33.53 -11.02
CA ASP A 133 -7.00 -33.48 -10.14
C ASP A 133 -6.86 -32.05 -9.57
N LEU A 134 -7.07 -31.92 -8.27
CA LEU A 134 -6.89 -30.68 -7.51
C LEU A 134 -5.78 -30.83 -6.46
N ASN A 135 -4.79 -31.68 -6.72
CA ASN A 135 -3.76 -32.07 -5.77
C ASN A 135 -4.38 -32.61 -4.47
N ASP A 136 -3.96 -32.10 -3.32
CA ASP A 136 -4.46 -32.55 -2.01
C ASP A 136 -5.87 -32.04 -1.65
N VAL A 137 -6.46 -31.17 -2.49
CA VAL A 137 -7.79 -30.58 -2.23
C VAL A 137 -8.90 -31.53 -2.69
N GLN A 138 -9.86 -31.84 -1.80
CA GLN A 138 -10.97 -32.74 -2.04
C GLN A 138 -12.30 -31.99 -1.90
N LEU A 139 -12.80 -31.44 -3.00
CA LEU A 139 -14.02 -30.64 -3.01
C LEU A 139 -15.27 -31.55 -3.15
N LYS A 140 -16.28 -31.26 -2.36
CA LYS A 140 -17.61 -31.88 -2.43
C LYS A 140 -18.65 -30.95 -3.07
N LYS A 141 -18.49 -29.66 -2.86
CA LYS A 141 -19.40 -28.64 -3.39
C LYS A 141 -18.67 -27.32 -3.61
N VAL A 142 -19.00 -26.63 -4.71
CA VAL A 142 -18.62 -25.22 -4.92
C VAL A 142 -19.80 -24.44 -5.48
N ASP A 143 -19.91 -23.14 -5.12
CA ASP A 143 -20.86 -22.23 -5.72
C ASP A 143 -20.07 -21.23 -6.58
N VAL A 144 -20.42 -21.14 -7.86
CA VAL A 144 -19.70 -20.35 -8.87
C VAL A 144 -20.20 -18.91 -8.85
N SER A 145 -19.31 -17.96 -8.62
CA SER A 145 -19.60 -16.53 -8.72
C SER A 145 -19.46 -15.99 -10.16
N SER A 146 -18.54 -16.54 -10.92
CA SER A 146 -18.37 -16.25 -12.34
C SER A 146 -17.65 -17.39 -13.05
N GLY A 147 -17.93 -17.58 -14.33
CA GLY A 147 -17.27 -18.57 -15.18
C GLY A 147 -18.08 -18.86 -16.43
N THR A 148 -17.47 -19.54 -17.38
CA THR A 148 -18.12 -19.94 -18.62
C THR A 148 -17.95 -21.43 -18.87
N ILE A 149 -18.94 -22.03 -19.52
CA ILE A 149 -18.85 -23.35 -20.13
C ILE A 149 -18.98 -23.21 -21.64
N ASN A 150 -18.04 -23.76 -22.39
CA ASN A 150 -18.08 -23.86 -23.83
C ASN A 150 -18.41 -25.30 -24.20
N LEU A 151 -19.58 -25.53 -24.78
CA LEU A 151 -20.05 -26.84 -25.20
C LEU A 151 -19.90 -26.98 -26.71
N LYS A 152 -19.31 -28.10 -27.14
CA LYS A 152 -19.18 -28.45 -28.53
C LYS A 152 -19.59 -29.88 -28.78
N VAL A 153 -20.40 -30.14 -29.80
CA VAL A 153 -20.92 -31.45 -30.16
C VAL A 153 -20.57 -31.80 -31.61
N PHE A 154 -20.42 -33.10 -31.87
CA PHE A 154 -20.03 -33.60 -33.20
C PHE A 154 -20.99 -34.68 -33.66
N ASN A 155 -21.46 -34.54 -34.92
CA ASN A 155 -22.36 -35.47 -35.59
C ASN A 155 -21.66 -36.11 -36.79
N SER A 156 -21.53 -37.44 -36.81
CA SER A 156 -20.86 -38.22 -37.85
C SER A 156 -21.83 -39.02 -38.75
N ILE A 157 -23.16 -38.76 -38.70
CA ILE A 157 -24.13 -39.45 -39.54
C ILE A 157 -24.83 -38.55 -40.55
N ALA A 158 -25.34 -39.13 -41.63
CA ALA A 158 -25.92 -38.44 -42.79
C ALA A 158 -27.38 -37.94 -42.52
N THR A 159 -27.70 -37.59 -41.26
CA THR A 159 -28.96 -36.95 -40.91
C THR A 159 -28.72 -35.95 -39.79
N LYS A 160 -29.65 -35.01 -39.59
CA LYS A 160 -29.66 -34.13 -38.45
C LYS A 160 -29.84 -34.92 -37.14
N VAL A 161 -29.13 -34.50 -36.08
CA VAL A 161 -29.18 -35.15 -34.78
C VAL A 161 -29.43 -34.13 -33.71
N TYR A 162 -30.23 -34.52 -32.68
CA TYR A 162 -30.45 -33.76 -31.48
C TYR A 162 -29.59 -34.30 -30.37
N PHE A 163 -28.70 -33.49 -29.87
CA PHE A 163 -27.89 -33.77 -28.68
C PHE A 163 -28.50 -33.05 -27.51
N LYS A 164 -28.83 -33.79 -26.47
CA LYS A 164 -29.19 -33.23 -25.17
C LYS A 164 -28.07 -33.57 -24.18
N ILE A 165 -27.40 -32.52 -23.70
CA ILE A 165 -26.33 -32.62 -22.70
C ILE A 165 -26.92 -32.18 -21.38
N ILE A 166 -26.81 -33.04 -20.37
CA ILE A 166 -27.20 -32.72 -18.99
C ILE A 166 -25.97 -32.88 -18.10
N LEU A 167 -25.71 -31.89 -17.25
CA LEU A 167 -24.69 -31.96 -16.21
C LEU A 167 -25.40 -31.99 -14.85
N PRO A 168 -25.78 -33.17 -14.35
CA PRO A 168 -26.67 -33.29 -13.18
C PRO A 168 -26.10 -32.68 -11.91
N GLY A 169 -24.78 -32.72 -11.76
CA GLY A 169 -24.06 -32.11 -10.65
C GLY A 169 -23.94 -30.60 -10.74
N ILE A 170 -24.27 -29.96 -11.86
CA ILE A 170 -24.23 -28.52 -12.06
C ILE A 170 -25.64 -27.97 -12.03
N THR A 171 -26.04 -27.25 -10.98
CA THR A 171 -27.42 -26.82 -10.78
C THR A 171 -27.53 -25.33 -10.53
N LYS A 172 -28.63 -24.72 -10.99
CA LYS A 172 -29.04 -23.35 -10.61
C LYS A 172 -30.44 -23.39 -10.05
N ASN A 173 -30.64 -22.94 -8.80
CA ASN A 173 -31.90 -23.05 -8.08
C ASN A 173 -32.44 -24.50 -8.01
N GLY A 174 -31.54 -25.48 -7.92
CA GLY A 174 -31.89 -26.90 -7.89
C GLY A 174 -32.23 -27.53 -9.25
N ILE A 175 -32.19 -26.77 -10.33
CA ILE A 175 -32.42 -27.28 -11.70
C ILE A 175 -31.07 -27.62 -12.32
N PRO A 176 -30.86 -28.86 -12.81
CA PRO A 176 -29.65 -29.27 -13.50
C PRO A 176 -29.40 -28.45 -14.74
N PHE A 177 -28.12 -28.25 -15.05
CA PHE A 177 -27.70 -27.63 -16.30
C PHE A 177 -28.06 -28.55 -17.48
N GLU A 178 -28.74 -28.01 -18.45
CA GLU A 178 -29.20 -28.75 -19.64
C GLU A 178 -29.00 -27.86 -20.88
N GLN A 179 -28.44 -28.44 -21.96
CA GLN A 179 -28.30 -27.78 -23.26
C GLN A 179 -28.70 -28.73 -24.39
N ILE A 180 -29.45 -28.24 -25.38
CA ILE A 180 -29.88 -28.98 -26.54
C ILE A 180 -29.24 -28.39 -27.80
N PHE A 181 -28.64 -29.24 -28.62
CA PHE A 181 -28.08 -28.88 -29.91
C PHE A 181 -28.78 -29.59 -31.03
N PHE A 182 -29.00 -28.89 -32.13
CA PHE A 182 -29.47 -29.41 -33.40
C PHE A 182 -28.28 -29.38 -34.36
N VAL A 183 -27.69 -30.56 -34.67
CA VAL A 183 -26.49 -30.65 -35.45
C VAL A 183 -26.82 -31.24 -36.83
N ASP A 184 -26.47 -30.54 -37.90
CA ASP A 184 -26.73 -30.96 -39.25
C ASP A 184 -26.00 -32.27 -39.60
N ALA A 185 -26.41 -32.89 -40.70
CA ALA A 185 -25.80 -34.11 -41.23
C ALA A 185 -24.28 -33.98 -41.41
N GLY A 186 -23.54 -34.98 -41.01
CA GLY A 186 -22.09 -35.11 -41.17
C GLY A 186 -21.69 -36.46 -41.69
N THR A 187 -20.40 -36.72 -41.72
CA THR A 187 -19.80 -38.04 -42.04
C THR A 187 -18.65 -38.32 -41.10
N ASN A 188 -18.19 -39.55 -40.99
CA ASN A 188 -17.01 -39.89 -40.20
C ASN A 188 -15.74 -39.13 -40.65
N ALA A 189 -15.63 -38.82 -41.95
CA ALA A 189 -14.48 -38.09 -42.51
C ALA A 189 -14.60 -36.56 -42.26
N GLN A 190 -15.83 -36.05 -42.20
CA GLN A 190 -16.15 -34.63 -41.96
C GLN A 190 -17.38 -34.54 -41.07
N PRO A 191 -17.23 -34.69 -39.74
CA PRO A 191 -18.33 -34.52 -38.80
C PRO A 191 -18.84 -33.09 -38.82
N SER A 192 -20.14 -32.90 -38.81
CA SER A 192 -20.75 -31.59 -38.52
C SER A 192 -20.67 -31.30 -37.02
N SER A 193 -20.59 -30.03 -36.67
CA SER A 193 -20.49 -29.62 -35.25
C SER A 193 -21.38 -28.43 -34.97
N ALA A 194 -21.80 -28.31 -33.70
CA ALA A 194 -22.40 -27.12 -33.13
C ALA A 194 -21.66 -26.76 -31.85
N GLU A 195 -21.58 -25.48 -31.54
CA GLU A 195 -20.84 -24.98 -30.41
C GLU A 195 -21.60 -23.82 -29.77
N GLU A 196 -21.60 -23.76 -28.43
CA GLU A 196 -22.23 -22.68 -27.68
C GLU A 196 -21.47 -22.40 -26.38
N ARG A 197 -21.22 -21.11 -26.13
CA ARG A 197 -20.60 -20.63 -24.90
C ARG A 197 -21.64 -20.01 -23.99
N LEU A 198 -21.73 -20.49 -22.76
CA LEU A 198 -22.76 -20.13 -21.79
C LEU A 198 -22.12 -19.61 -20.49
N ASP A 199 -22.75 -18.62 -19.87
CA ASP A 199 -22.42 -18.14 -18.55
C ASP A 199 -22.98 -19.11 -17.48
N ILE A 200 -22.11 -19.55 -16.59
CA ILE A 200 -22.46 -20.43 -15.47
C ILE A 200 -22.37 -19.73 -14.11
N SER A 201 -22.44 -18.41 -14.09
CA SER A 201 -22.50 -17.61 -12.87
C SER A 201 -23.76 -17.95 -12.06
N GLY A 202 -23.60 -18.16 -10.76
CA GLY A 202 -24.68 -18.54 -9.85
C GLY A 202 -25.08 -20.01 -9.89
N TYR A 203 -24.33 -20.86 -10.59
CA TYR A 203 -24.49 -22.31 -10.51
C TYR A 203 -23.75 -22.89 -9.31
N SER A 204 -24.31 -23.98 -8.76
CA SER A 204 -23.71 -24.81 -7.72
C SER A 204 -23.25 -26.13 -8.33
N PHE A 205 -22.01 -26.53 -8.04
CA PHE A 205 -21.45 -27.80 -8.49
C PHE A 205 -21.44 -28.82 -7.33
N ASP A 206 -22.13 -29.94 -7.47
CA ASP A 206 -21.96 -31.09 -6.64
C ASP A 206 -20.85 -31.99 -7.21
N LEU A 207 -19.74 -32.03 -6.50
CA LEU A 207 -18.51 -32.71 -6.92
C LEU A 207 -18.36 -34.11 -6.28
N ARG A 208 -19.44 -34.71 -5.76
CA ARG A 208 -19.40 -36.00 -5.07
C ARG A 208 -19.51 -37.19 -6.00
N GLY A 209 -19.78 -36.99 -7.27
CA GLY A 209 -19.91 -38.05 -8.26
C GLY A 209 -21.24 -38.82 -8.19
N LEU A 210 -21.37 -39.91 -8.94
CA LEU A 210 -22.60 -40.69 -9.12
C LEU A 210 -23.12 -41.28 -7.82
N ASN A 211 -22.25 -41.72 -6.93
CA ASN A 211 -22.62 -42.36 -5.66
C ASN A 211 -22.85 -41.34 -4.52
N GLY A 212 -22.61 -40.06 -4.75
CA GLY A 212 -22.74 -38.99 -3.75
C GLY A 212 -21.73 -39.05 -2.60
N LEU A 213 -20.70 -39.89 -2.68
CA LEU A 213 -19.72 -40.15 -1.62
C LEU A 213 -18.30 -39.71 -1.98
N GLY A 214 -18.04 -39.38 -3.27
CA GLY A 214 -16.75 -38.99 -3.76
C GLY A 214 -16.40 -37.51 -3.50
N TYR A 215 -15.37 -37.05 -4.19
CA TYR A 215 -14.92 -35.68 -4.28
C TYR A 215 -14.25 -35.42 -5.63
N ASN A 216 -14.19 -34.17 -6.06
CA ASN A 216 -13.57 -33.73 -7.33
C ASN A 216 -14.13 -34.46 -8.56
N LYS A 217 -15.44 -34.80 -8.58
CA LYS A 217 -16.08 -35.54 -9.63
C LYS A 217 -17.33 -34.86 -10.13
N LEU A 218 -17.45 -34.72 -11.45
CA LEU A 218 -18.67 -34.28 -12.10
C LEU A 218 -19.28 -35.39 -12.96
N GLN A 219 -20.57 -35.30 -13.16
CA GLN A 219 -21.32 -36.22 -14.01
C GLN A 219 -21.73 -35.53 -15.29
N SER A 220 -21.71 -36.23 -16.41
CA SER A 220 -22.33 -35.80 -17.65
C SER A 220 -23.28 -36.87 -18.16
N GLN A 221 -24.40 -36.46 -18.73
CA GLN A 221 -25.34 -37.35 -19.44
C GLN A 221 -25.48 -36.82 -20.88
N LEU A 222 -25.26 -37.75 -21.81
CA LEU A 222 -25.40 -37.52 -23.23
C LEU A 222 -26.58 -38.30 -23.76
N ILE A 223 -27.58 -37.62 -24.33
CA ILE A 223 -28.75 -38.23 -24.99
C ILE A 223 -28.71 -37.81 -26.46
N ILE A 224 -28.81 -38.79 -27.34
CA ILE A 224 -28.73 -38.56 -28.79
C ILE A 224 -29.97 -39.13 -29.46
N THR A 225 -30.67 -38.28 -30.24
CA THR A 225 -31.92 -38.62 -30.90
C THR A 225 -31.83 -38.24 -32.39
N SER A 226 -32.26 -39.14 -33.26
CA SER A 226 -32.34 -38.86 -34.73
C SER A 226 -33.40 -37.80 -35.01
N ASP A 227 -33.28 -37.10 -36.15
CA ASP A 227 -34.22 -36.06 -36.58
C ASP A 227 -35.66 -36.67 -36.63
N PRO A 228 -36.63 -36.14 -35.84
CA PRO A 228 -38.00 -36.62 -35.85
C PRO A 228 -38.74 -36.39 -37.18
N THR A 229 -38.22 -35.47 -38.01
CA THR A 229 -38.80 -35.08 -39.32
C THR A 229 -37.96 -35.56 -40.49
N GLY A 230 -36.82 -36.18 -40.19
CA GLY A 230 -35.87 -36.66 -41.19
C GLY A 230 -36.19 -38.07 -41.74
N PRO A 231 -35.39 -38.58 -42.67
CA PRO A 231 -35.51 -39.98 -43.11
C PRO A 231 -34.91 -40.94 -42.09
N SER A 232 -35.28 -42.20 -42.20
CA SER A 232 -34.56 -43.28 -41.50
C SER A 232 -33.09 -43.30 -41.96
N VAL A 233 -32.18 -43.53 -41.03
CA VAL A 233 -30.73 -43.48 -41.29
C VAL A 233 -30.04 -44.74 -40.76
N ALA A 234 -29.01 -45.20 -41.46
CA ALA A 234 -28.15 -46.27 -40.96
C ALA A 234 -27.07 -45.65 -40.05
N ILE A 235 -26.82 -46.27 -38.91
CA ILE A 235 -25.75 -45.93 -37.97
C ILE A 235 -24.76 -47.08 -37.95
N SER A 236 -23.51 -46.80 -38.28
CA SER A 236 -22.41 -47.78 -38.26
C SER A 236 -21.75 -47.78 -36.88
N SER A 237 -21.18 -48.91 -36.48
CA SER A 237 -20.29 -49.02 -35.31
C SER A 237 -19.04 -48.13 -35.43
N ASN A 238 -18.77 -47.58 -36.59
CA ASN A 238 -17.67 -46.61 -36.81
C ASN A 238 -18.12 -45.15 -36.62
N ASN A 239 -19.42 -44.89 -36.41
CA ASN A 239 -19.88 -43.53 -36.15
C ASN A 239 -19.54 -43.15 -34.71
N ASP A 240 -18.87 -42.03 -34.56
CA ASP A 240 -18.53 -41.44 -33.26
C ASP A 240 -19.39 -40.20 -33.00
N PHE A 241 -20.04 -40.19 -31.87
CA PHE A 241 -20.83 -39.06 -31.40
C PHE A 241 -20.17 -38.57 -30.10
N SER A 242 -19.75 -37.32 -30.09
CA SER A 242 -19.05 -36.82 -28.93
C SER A 242 -19.47 -35.40 -28.60
N PHE A 243 -19.28 -35.06 -27.34
CA PHE A 243 -19.25 -33.66 -26.91
C PHE A 243 -18.02 -33.36 -26.07
N SER A 244 -17.63 -32.10 -26.09
CA SER A 244 -16.69 -31.51 -25.17
C SER A 244 -17.37 -30.37 -24.41
N ALA A 245 -17.07 -30.26 -23.11
CA ALA A 245 -17.49 -29.16 -22.27
C ALA A 245 -16.24 -28.57 -21.61
N GLU A 246 -15.86 -27.39 -22.03
CA GLU A 246 -14.73 -26.66 -21.49
C GLU A 246 -15.22 -25.68 -20.43
N LEU A 247 -14.82 -25.89 -19.18
CA LEU A 247 -15.05 -25.00 -18.05
C LEU A 247 -13.88 -24.05 -17.93
N SER A 248 -14.12 -22.74 -17.98
CA SER A 248 -13.06 -21.75 -17.95
C SER A 248 -13.39 -20.51 -17.12
N GLY A 249 -12.34 -19.89 -16.55
CA GLY A 249 -12.44 -18.67 -15.77
C GLY A 249 -13.28 -18.78 -14.50
N LEU A 250 -13.32 -19.97 -13.87
CA LEU A 250 -14.13 -20.23 -12.70
C LEU A 250 -13.66 -19.44 -11.48
N LYS A 251 -14.56 -18.68 -10.88
CA LYS A 251 -14.39 -18.06 -9.56
C LYS A 251 -15.51 -18.53 -8.65
N PHE A 252 -15.19 -18.72 -7.38
CA PHE A 252 -16.12 -19.28 -6.41
C PHE A 252 -16.53 -18.25 -5.35
N SER A 253 -17.77 -18.38 -4.89
CA SER A 253 -18.29 -17.66 -3.72
C SER A 253 -18.34 -18.54 -2.48
N TYR A 254 -18.30 -19.87 -2.67
CA TYR A 254 -18.33 -20.86 -1.61
C TYR A 254 -17.63 -22.13 -2.06
N ALA A 255 -16.94 -22.78 -1.13
CA ALA A 255 -16.43 -24.14 -1.31
C ALA A 255 -16.62 -24.96 -0.04
N LYS A 256 -16.95 -26.25 -0.22
CA LYS A 256 -17.03 -27.25 0.84
C LYS A 256 -16.22 -28.49 0.46
N GLY A 257 -15.35 -28.90 1.38
CA GLY A 257 -14.49 -30.05 1.12
C GLY A 257 -13.40 -30.18 2.17
N TYR A 258 -12.32 -30.82 1.79
CA TYR A 258 -11.04 -30.84 2.48
C TYR A 258 -10.05 -30.00 1.64
N PHE A 259 -9.42 -29.01 2.25
CA PHE A 259 -8.57 -28.03 1.55
C PHE A 259 -7.07 -28.36 1.64
N GLY A 260 -6.74 -29.65 1.84
CA GLY A 260 -5.37 -30.12 1.95
C GLY A 260 -4.71 -29.82 3.31
N ASN A 261 -3.58 -30.49 3.56
CA ASN A 261 -2.68 -30.20 4.67
C ASN A 261 -1.47 -29.44 4.12
N THR A 262 -1.69 -28.19 3.80
CA THR A 262 -0.69 -27.33 3.12
C THR A 262 0.11 -26.55 4.15
N LEU A 263 1.43 -26.58 4.03
CA LEU A 263 2.35 -25.74 4.79
C LEU A 263 2.72 -24.51 3.95
N ILE A 264 2.32 -23.34 4.42
CA ILE A 264 2.75 -22.04 3.91
C ILE A 264 3.95 -21.62 4.76
N SER A 265 5.10 -21.41 4.16
CA SER A 265 6.34 -21.00 4.84
C SER A 265 6.95 -19.88 4.03
N GLU A 266 6.90 -18.67 4.58
CA GLU A 266 7.29 -17.46 3.85
C GLU A 266 8.00 -16.47 4.77
N THR A 267 8.74 -15.55 4.15
CA THR A 267 9.27 -14.34 4.77
C THR A 267 8.65 -13.14 4.09
N ALA A 268 7.80 -12.44 4.82
CA ALA A 268 7.19 -11.21 4.34
C ALA A 268 8.13 -10.03 4.61
N GLU A 269 8.32 -9.19 3.59
CA GLU A 269 9.08 -7.95 3.69
C GLU A 269 8.16 -6.74 3.61
N PHE A 270 8.42 -5.74 4.44
CA PHE A 270 7.66 -4.49 4.40
C PHE A 270 8.52 -3.29 4.82
N LEU A 271 8.21 -2.13 4.25
CA LEU A 271 8.95 -0.91 4.48
C LEU A 271 8.18 0.00 5.45
N VAL A 272 8.93 0.64 6.34
CA VAL A 272 8.47 1.71 7.23
C VAL A 272 9.25 2.96 6.86
N SER A 273 8.66 3.84 6.06
CA SER A 273 9.35 5.00 5.48
C SER A 273 9.57 6.16 6.45
N TYR A 274 8.90 6.16 7.59
CA TYR A 274 8.94 7.29 8.54
C TYR A 274 10.33 7.54 9.14
N PHE A 275 11.16 6.52 9.25
CA PHE A 275 12.49 6.61 9.83
C PHE A 275 13.62 6.92 8.84
N ASN A 276 13.30 7.04 7.54
CA ASN A 276 14.32 7.27 6.50
C ASN A 276 15.02 8.62 6.61
N SER A 277 14.40 9.59 7.26
CA SER A 277 14.97 10.93 7.50
C SER A 277 15.88 10.99 8.74
N ILE A 278 15.88 9.96 9.57
CA ILE A 278 16.73 9.88 10.76
C ILE A 278 18.10 9.38 10.33
N VAL A 279 19.12 10.18 10.58
CA VAL A 279 20.49 9.88 10.12
C VAL A 279 21.44 9.50 11.24
N ALA A 280 21.12 9.85 12.50
CA ALA A 280 21.92 9.54 13.68
C ALA A 280 21.12 9.74 14.97
N GLY A 281 21.72 9.31 16.11
CA GLY A 281 21.15 9.46 17.45
C GLY A 281 20.32 8.28 17.91
N ASN A 282 19.82 8.35 19.13
CA ASN A 282 19.05 7.30 19.77
C ASN A 282 17.63 7.78 20.05
N LEU A 283 16.68 6.86 19.94
CA LEU A 283 15.30 7.01 20.36
C LEU A 283 15.07 6.05 21.53
N ASP A 284 14.37 6.49 22.57
CA ASP A 284 13.94 5.69 23.71
C ASP A 284 12.41 5.62 23.71
N LEU A 285 11.86 4.40 23.70
CA LEU A 285 10.43 4.09 23.64
C LEU A 285 10.03 3.17 24.81
N PRO A 286 10.00 3.65 26.05
CA PRO A 286 9.94 2.81 27.26
C PRO A 286 8.63 2.04 27.46
N SER A 287 7.63 2.24 26.61
CA SER A 287 6.29 1.61 26.73
C SER A 287 5.80 1.00 25.44
N ALA A 288 6.69 0.68 24.52
CA ALA A 288 6.32 0.10 23.24
C ALA A 288 5.78 -1.33 23.38
N ASN A 289 4.78 -1.67 22.59
CA ASN A 289 4.29 -3.03 22.43
C ASN A 289 4.05 -3.38 20.95
N LEU A 290 4.03 -4.68 20.66
CA LEU A 290 3.78 -5.21 19.34
C LEU A 290 2.89 -6.45 19.46
N ASP A 291 1.81 -6.50 18.69
CA ASP A 291 0.88 -7.62 18.63
C ASP A 291 0.85 -8.20 17.21
N PHE A 292 1.22 -9.46 17.07
CA PHE A 292 0.98 -10.23 15.84
C PHE A 292 -0.36 -10.95 16.01
N GLU A 293 -1.39 -10.40 15.37
CA GLU A 293 -2.72 -10.98 15.30
C GLU A 293 -2.84 -11.87 14.08
N ILE A 294 -3.05 -13.17 14.30
CA ILE A 294 -3.33 -14.14 13.23
C ILE A 294 -4.83 -14.46 13.28
N GLU A 295 -5.56 -14.00 12.28
CA GLU A 295 -7.01 -14.12 12.16
C GLU A 295 -7.37 -15.25 11.21
N ASN A 296 -8.14 -16.25 11.69
CA ASN A 296 -8.64 -17.36 10.89
C ASN A 296 -10.15 -17.20 10.62
N GLY A 297 -10.49 -16.90 9.36
CA GLY A 297 -11.86 -16.89 8.84
C GLY A 297 -12.26 -18.17 8.08
N MET A 298 -11.43 -19.23 8.15
CA MET A 298 -11.71 -20.53 7.54
C MET A 298 -12.36 -21.46 8.56
N LYS A 299 -13.27 -22.34 8.11
CA LYS A 299 -13.94 -23.30 9.01
C LYS A 299 -13.13 -24.59 9.21
N PHE A 300 -11.82 -24.44 9.33
CA PHE A 300 -10.87 -25.49 9.71
C PHE A 300 -9.74 -24.93 10.56
N GLY A 301 -9.06 -25.80 11.31
CA GLY A 301 -7.98 -25.40 12.19
C GLY A 301 -6.69 -25.07 11.45
N ILE A 302 -5.92 -24.16 12.03
CA ILE A 302 -4.61 -23.75 11.52
C ILE A 302 -3.59 -23.88 12.64
N LYS A 303 -2.43 -24.40 12.33
CA LYS A 303 -1.26 -24.35 13.19
C LYS A 303 -0.30 -23.30 12.65
N GLY A 304 0.09 -22.35 13.48
CA GLY A 304 1.00 -21.28 13.11
C GLY A 304 2.29 -21.28 13.92
N ARG A 305 3.29 -20.62 13.39
CA ARG A 305 4.57 -20.32 14.05
C ARG A 305 5.09 -19.02 13.46
N ILE A 306 5.42 -18.06 14.31
CA ILE A 306 6.27 -16.92 13.90
C ILE A 306 7.70 -17.33 14.20
N ILE A 307 8.54 -17.39 13.18
CA ILE A 307 9.92 -17.89 13.28
C ILE A 307 10.83 -16.79 13.77
N SER A 308 10.80 -15.63 13.11
CA SER A 308 11.63 -14.49 13.43
C SER A 308 11.00 -13.20 12.93
N ALA A 309 11.34 -12.09 13.58
CA ALA A 309 11.13 -10.75 13.08
C ALA A 309 12.45 -9.98 13.19
N GLU A 310 12.83 -9.32 12.11
CA GLU A 310 14.06 -8.54 12.00
C GLU A 310 13.74 -7.19 11.35
N ASN A 311 14.43 -6.15 11.77
CA ASN A 311 14.42 -4.88 11.06
C ASN A 311 15.84 -4.39 10.74
N THR A 312 15.93 -3.61 9.67
CA THR A 312 17.19 -2.98 9.23
C THR A 312 16.94 -1.48 9.09
N ASN A 313 17.78 -0.67 9.72
CA ASN A 313 17.68 0.79 9.63
C ASN A 313 18.38 1.33 8.37
N SER A 314 18.26 2.65 8.15
CA SER A 314 18.86 3.35 7.00
C SER A 314 20.39 3.27 6.93
N ASN A 315 21.05 2.97 8.06
CA ASN A 315 22.51 2.81 8.16
C ASN A 315 22.96 1.37 7.94
N GLY A 316 22.02 0.42 7.70
CA GLY A 316 22.31 -0.99 7.53
C GLY A 316 22.46 -1.79 8.83
N ASN A 317 22.16 -1.18 9.99
CA ASN A 317 22.16 -1.91 11.26
C ASN A 317 20.89 -2.75 11.37
N THR A 318 21.04 -4.00 11.80
CA THR A 318 19.93 -4.93 12.00
C THR A 318 19.63 -5.11 13.48
N SER A 319 18.34 -5.28 13.81
CA SER A 319 17.86 -5.67 15.12
C SER A 319 16.86 -6.82 14.99
N GLN A 320 17.05 -7.85 15.79
CA GLN A 320 16.15 -8.99 15.83
C GLN A 320 15.24 -8.91 17.06
N LEU A 321 13.96 -9.22 16.87
CA LEU A 321 13.04 -9.43 17.97
C LEU A 321 13.38 -10.74 18.67
N VAL A 322 13.65 -10.67 19.96
CA VAL A 322 13.96 -11.81 20.81
C VAL A 322 12.87 -12.00 21.84
N SER A 323 12.25 -13.15 21.85
CA SER A 323 11.22 -13.53 22.82
C SER A 323 11.08 -15.04 22.91
N SER A 324 10.68 -15.53 24.08
CA SER A 324 10.30 -16.94 24.26
C SER A 324 9.05 -17.35 23.48
N ASN A 325 8.27 -16.40 22.99
CA ASN A 325 7.06 -16.67 22.19
C ASN A 325 7.37 -16.93 20.72
N LEU A 326 8.55 -16.52 20.25
CA LEU A 326 8.99 -16.81 18.88
C LEU A 326 9.47 -18.26 18.73
N GLY A 327 9.24 -18.84 17.55
CA GLY A 327 9.63 -20.22 17.23
C GLY A 327 8.69 -21.29 17.79
N ASN A 328 7.72 -20.95 18.61
CA ASN A 328 6.76 -21.89 19.17
C ASN A 328 5.55 -22.06 18.27
N ASP A 329 5.02 -23.30 18.24
CA ASP A 329 3.76 -23.59 17.56
C ASP A 329 2.58 -23.08 18.39
N PHE A 330 1.60 -22.52 17.70
CA PHE A 330 0.30 -22.14 18.26
C PHE A 330 -0.83 -22.66 17.36
N LEU A 331 -2.00 -22.80 17.94
CA LEU A 331 -3.18 -23.30 17.26
C LEU A 331 -4.25 -22.21 17.17
N ILE A 332 -4.89 -22.12 16.02
CA ILE A 332 -6.00 -21.22 15.78
C ILE A 332 -7.22 -22.07 15.44
N SER A 333 -8.28 -21.90 16.24
CA SER A 333 -9.53 -22.62 16.06
C SER A 333 -10.18 -22.28 14.71
N PRO A 334 -11.04 -23.19 14.18
CA PRO A 334 -11.89 -22.87 13.05
C PRO A 334 -12.78 -21.65 13.31
N ALA A 335 -13.08 -20.89 12.27
CA ALA A 335 -14.15 -19.90 12.29
C ALA A 335 -15.52 -20.59 12.49
N THR A 336 -16.47 -19.87 13.07
CA THR A 336 -17.84 -20.36 13.31
C THR A 336 -18.87 -19.50 12.57
N GLY A 337 -20.13 -19.97 12.57
CA GLY A 337 -21.23 -19.27 11.90
C GLY A 337 -21.39 -19.64 10.43
N SER A 338 -22.05 -18.77 9.69
CA SER A 338 -22.40 -18.95 8.27
C SER A 338 -21.99 -17.71 7.46
N TRP A 339 -22.24 -17.72 6.16
CA TRP A 339 -21.91 -16.62 5.25
C TRP A 339 -22.23 -15.21 5.80
N ASN A 340 -23.46 -15.01 6.33
CA ASN A 340 -23.92 -13.70 6.82
C ASN A 340 -23.49 -13.40 8.27
N SER A 341 -22.94 -14.37 8.97
CA SER A 341 -22.61 -14.28 10.39
C SER A 341 -21.30 -15.01 10.71
N LEU A 342 -20.35 -14.96 9.78
CA LEU A 342 -19.04 -15.57 9.96
C LEU A 342 -18.30 -14.88 11.11
N GLN A 343 -17.93 -15.68 12.12
CA GLN A 343 -17.13 -15.24 13.25
C GLN A 343 -15.74 -15.86 13.14
N THR A 344 -14.77 -15.00 12.93
CA THR A 344 -13.36 -15.38 12.85
C THR A 344 -12.83 -15.72 14.24
N SER A 345 -11.87 -16.60 14.32
CA SER A 345 -11.05 -16.79 15.52
C SER A 345 -9.69 -16.16 15.30
N SER A 346 -9.07 -15.71 16.39
CA SER A 346 -7.75 -15.08 16.33
C SER A 346 -6.81 -15.66 17.38
N HIS A 347 -5.53 -15.53 17.09
CA HIS A 347 -4.44 -15.80 18.01
C HIS A 347 -3.56 -14.55 18.08
N HIS A 348 -3.19 -14.15 19.29
CA HIS A 348 -2.39 -12.97 19.55
C HIS A 348 -1.05 -13.35 20.15
N LEU A 349 0.03 -12.87 19.55
CA LEU A 349 1.37 -12.94 20.09
C LEU A 349 1.79 -11.51 20.46
N ILE A 350 1.68 -11.20 21.76
CA ILE A 350 1.97 -9.87 22.28
C ILE A 350 3.41 -9.84 22.81
N PHE A 351 4.17 -8.87 22.32
CA PHE A 351 5.54 -8.57 22.71
C PHE A 351 5.57 -7.22 23.45
N SER A 352 6.17 -7.25 24.62
CA SER A 352 6.34 -6.08 25.48
C SER A 352 7.70 -6.18 26.17
N ALA A 353 8.14 -5.16 26.87
CA ALA A 353 9.37 -5.17 27.67
C ALA A 353 9.44 -6.35 28.67
N ALA A 354 8.27 -6.85 29.11
CA ALA A 354 8.23 -7.95 30.08
C ALA A 354 8.61 -9.33 29.49
N ASN A 355 8.46 -9.52 28.17
CA ASN A 355 8.66 -10.84 27.52
C ASN A 355 9.52 -10.80 26.27
N SER A 356 10.05 -9.64 25.91
CA SER A 356 10.85 -9.46 24.70
C SER A 356 11.77 -8.25 24.79
N ASN A 357 12.65 -8.09 23.80
CA ASN A 357 13.46 -6.90 23.60
C ASN A 357 12.78 -5.90 22.65
N ILE A 358 11.43 -5.76 22.72
CA ILE A 358 10.65 -4.96 21.75
C ILE A 358 11.10 -3.51 21.69
N GLU A 359 11.50 -2.92 22.82
CA GLU A 359 12.04 -1.57 22.88
C GLU A 359 13.28 -1.45 21.99
N ASN A 360 14.32 -2.21 22.23
CA ASN A 360 15.54 -2.23 21.39
C ASN A 360 15.25 -2.56 19.92
N TYR A 361 14.24 -3.40 19.68
CA TYR A 361 13.84 -3.74 18.30
C TYR A 361 13.25 -2.52 17.59
N LEU A 362 12.38 -1.74 18.23
CA LEU A 362 11.77 -0.55 17.65
C LEU A 362 12.73 0.64 17.64
N GLU A 363 13.57 0.78 18.65
CA GLU A 363 14.59 1.83 18.79
C GLU A 363 15.71 1.74 17.75
N ASN A 364 15.87 0.57 17.08
CA ASN A 364 16.74 0.48 15.91
C ASN A 364 16.25 1.34 14.73
N LEU A 365 15.01 1.87 14.79
CA LEU A 365 14.42 2.73 13.77
C LEU A 365 14.44 2.07 12.38
N GLY A 366 14.05 0.80 12.33
CA GLY A 366 14.10 0.00 11.10
C GLY A 366 13.24 0.59 10.00
N SER A 367 13.83 0.81 8.84
CA SER A 367 13.13 1.22 7.63
C SER A 367 12.65 0.03 6.78
N SER A 368 13.29 -1.12 6.92
CA SER A 368 12.91 -2.40 6.31
C SER A 368 12.69 -3.44 7.39
N HIS A 369 11.60 -4.19 7.29
CA HIS A 369 11.26 -5.26 8.23
C HIS A 369 11.05 -6.56 7.48
N GLN A 370 11.47 -7.66 8.10
CA GLN A 370 11.25 -9.02 7.63
C GLN A 370 10.55 -9.83 8.73
N LEU A 371 9.48 -10.54 8.36
CA LEU A 371 8.75 -11.44 9.24
C LEU A 371 8.71 -12.83 8.62
N ALA A 372 9.44 -13.79 9.22
CA ALA A 372 9.40 -15.18 8.81
C ALA A 372 8.32 -15.93 9.61
N TYR A 373 7.44 -16.64 8.90
CA TYR A 373 6.34 -17.37 9.50
C TYR A 373 6.03 -18.68 8.78
N GLN A 374 5.36 -19.57 9.49
CA GLN A 374 4.78 -20.80 8.97
C GLN A 374 3.32 -20.91 9.38
N LEU A 375 2.46 -21.32 8.44
CA LEU A 375 1.05 -21.62 8.67
C LEU A 375 0.74 -22.96 8.03
N GLN A 376 0.29 -23.93 8.82
CA GLN A 376 -0.15 -25.23 8.36
C GLN A 376 -1.67 -25.29 8.40
N LEU A 377 -2.28 -25.46 7.24
CA LEU A 377 -3.73 -25.64 7.08
C LEU A 377 -4.08 -27.08 7.41
N ASN A 378 -5.19 -27.32 8.08
CA ASN A 378 -5.65 -28.67 8.46
C ASN A 378 -4.53 -29.54 9.06
N PRO A 379 -3.86 -29.12 10.13
CA PRO A 379 -2.64 -29.77 10.65
C PRO A 379 -2.89 -31.25 11.07
N TRP A 380 -4.14 -31.64 11.30
CA TRP A 380 -4.53 -33.00 11.64
C TRP A 380 -5.12 -33.79 10.46
N GLY A 381 -5.01 -33.25 9.23
CA GLY A 381 -5.59 -33.86 8.04
C GLY A 381 -7.10 -33.71 7.95
N ASN A 382 -7.75 -34.60 7.22
CA ASN A 382 -9.19 -34.52 6.90
C ASN A 382 -10.08 -35.01 8.07
N VAL A 383 -9.98 -34.36 9.23
CA VAL A 383 -10.78 -34.73 10.43
C VAL A 383 -12.27 -34.39 10.30
N SER A 384 -12.61 -33.42 9.45
CA SER A 384 -13.99 -33.04 9.17
C SER A 384 -14.71 -34.04 8.25
N GLY A 385 -13.98 -35.00 7.66
CA GLY A 385 -14.50 -35.88 6.61
C GLY A 385 -14.86 -35.08 5.35
N GLY A 386 -14.17 -34.00 5.03
CA GLY A 386 -14.43 -33.12 3.88
C GLY A 386 -15.66 -32.22 4.07
N ASN A 387 -15.93 -31.79 5.30
CA ASN A 387 -17.03 -30.89 5.61
C ASN A 387 -16.54 -29.47 6.01
N ASP A 388 -15.27 -29.16 5.79
CA ASP A 388 -14.75 -27.81 5.94
C ASP A 388 -15.41 -26.89 4.93
N GLU A 389 -15.55 -25.62 5.29
CA GLU A 389 -16.20 -24.62 4.45
C GLU A 389 -15.36 -23.36 4.36
N ILE A 390 -15.32 -22.77 3.17
CA ILE A 390 -14.75 -21.44 2.92
C ILE A 390 -15.79 -20.61 2.16
N PHE A 391 -16.06 -19.43 2.66
CA PHE A 391 -16.94 -18.45 2.03
C PHE A 391 -16.10 -17.38 1.27
N ALA A 392 -16.74 -16.62 0.38
CA ALA A 392 -16.06 -15.53 -0.34
C ALA A 392 -15.50 -14.44 0.59
N ASN A 393 -16.06 -14.25 1.77
CA ASN A 393 -15.58 -13.32 2.80
C ASN A 393 -14.64 -13.95 3.83
N SER A 394 -14.41 -15.27 3.77
CA SER A 394 -13.40 -15.94 4.59
C SER A 394 -12.01 -15.39 4.26
N ARG A 395 -11.23 -15.08 5.30
CA ARG A 395 -9.84 -14.63 5.15
C ARG A 395 -8.97 -15.25 6.24
N LEU A 396 -7.78 -15.66 5.84
CA LEU A 396 -6.67 -15.93 6.74
C LEU A 396 -5.73 -14.73 6.67
N LYS A 397 -5.54 -14.04 7.80
CA LYS A 397 -4.74 -12.83 7.85
C LYS A 397 -3.65 -12.92 8.91
N ILE A 398 -2.52 -12.31 8.63
CA ILE A 398 -1.54 -11.91 9.65
C ILE A 398 -1.53 -10.39 9.66
N LYS A 399 -1.80 -9.82 10.82
CA LYS A 399 -1.74 -8.37 11.05
C LYS A 399 -0.69 -8.08 12.11
N ILE A 400 0.06 -7.02 11.90
CA ILE A 400 0.93 -6.44 12.90
C ILE A 400 0.21 -5.22 13.44
N LYS A 401 0.04 -5.17 14.76
CA LYS A 401 -0.52 -4.03 15.46
C LYS A 401 0.48 -3.56 16.51
N SER A 402 0.65 -2.27 16.62
CA SER A 402 1.47 -1.68 17.68
C SER A 402 0.75 -0.46 18.21
N GLN A 403 0.58 -0.41 19.52
CA GLN A 403 0.09 0.75 20.23
C GLN A 403 1.24 1.29 21.05
N ILE A 404 1.77 2.43 20.64
CA ILE A 404 2.94 3.04 21.25
C ILE A 404 2.48 4.34 21.91
N PRO A 405 2.44 4.41 23.24
CA PRO A 405 2.26 5.69 23.94
C PRO A 405 3.36 6.65 23.50
N LEU A 406 3.01 7.89 23.13
CA LEU A 406 4.00 8.89 22.74
C LEU A 406 4.73 9.44 23.97
N ILE A 407 5.43 8.55 24.65
CA ILE A 407 6.46 8.84 25.66
C ILE A 407 7.79 8.57 24.96
N VAL A 408 8.52 9.62 24.65
CA VAL A 408 9.68 9.55 23.75
C VAL A 408 10.89 10.18 24.41
N GLY A 409 11.99 9.46 24.46
CA GLY A 409 13.32 9.97 24.76
C GLY A 409 14.12 10.16 23.46
N ALA A 410 14.77 11.30 23.31
CA ALA A 410 15.69 11.57 22.23
C ALA A 410 17.07 11.94 22.81
N ASP A 411 18.11 11.29 22.29
CA ASP A 411 19.50 11.61 22.60
C ASP A 411 20.28 11.75 21.30
N GLY A 412 20.47 13.01 20.87
CA GLY A 412 21.11 13.35 19.61
C GLY A 412 20.37 12.88 18.37
N LEU A 413 19.04 12.65 18.45
CA LEU A 413 18.24 12.19 17.32
C LEU A 413 18.31 13.22 16.19
N THR A 414 18.94 12.85 15.09
CA THR A 414 19.29 13.77 14.00
C THR A 414 18.44 13.52 12.77
N LEU A 415 17.71 14.54 12.35
CA LEU A 415 16.92 14.58 11.12
C LEU A 415 17.57 15.52 10.10
N ARG A 416 17.41 15.21 8.81
CA ARG A 416 17.85 16.05 7.70
C ARG A 416 16.74 16.23 6.69
N ASP A 417 16.62 17.48 6.19
CA ASP A 417 15.78 17.78 5.04
C ASP A 417 16.49 18.77 4.11
N THR A 418 16.15 18.72 2.80
CA THR A 418 16.82 19.49 1.75
C THR A 418 15.83 20.39 1.04
N PHE A 419 16.13 21.69 1.02
CA PHE A 419 15.32 22.72 0.38
C PHE A 419 16.07 23.32 -0.80
N ASN A 420 15.38 23.48 -1.95
CA ASN A 420 15.89 24.28 -3.06
C ASN A 420 15.64 25.76 -2.75
N VAL A 421 16.66 26.58 -2.94
CA VAL A 421 16.60 28.03 -2.71
C VAL A 421 17.16 28.78 -3.92
N ASP A 422 16.65 29.97 -4.15
CA ASP A 422 17.22 30.91 -5.10
C ASP A 422 17.37 32.26 -4.39
N LEU A 423 18.52 32.43 -3.76
CA LEU A 423 18.84 33.62 -2.98
C LEU A 423 19.38 34.78 -3.85
N ALA A 424 19.63 34.53 -5.15
CA ALA A 424 20.32 35.45 -6.02
C ALA A 424 19.40 36.40 -6.79
N ASN A 425 18.16 36.03 -7.07
CA ASN A 425 17.29 36.79 -7.97
C ASN A 425 16.98 38.24 -7.49
N ASP A 426 17.00 38.46 -6.18
CA ASP A 426 16.70 39.78 -5.60
C ASP A 426 17.97 40.61 -5.25
N LEU A 427 19.16 40.00 -5.29
CA LEU A 427 20.40 40.59 -4.80
C LEU A 427 21.32 41.15 -5.89
N ASN A 428 21.02 40.97 -7.17
CA ASN A 428 21.89 41.36 -8.32
C ASN A 428 22.22 42.86 -8.45
N LYS A 429 21.75 43.69 -7.52
CA LYS A 429 21.99 45.16 -7.55
C LYS A 429 22.53 45.72 -6.25
N THR A 430 22.82 44.91 -5.24
CA THR A 430 23.25 45.37 -3.93
C THR A 430 24.52 44.65 -3.50
N HIS A 431 25.52 45.43 -3.05
CA HIS A 431 26.71 44.86 -2.42
C HIS A 431 26.40 44.61 -0.94
N ALA A 432 25.95 43.41 -0.62
CA ALA A 432 25.75 43.02 0.77
C ALA A 432 27.12 42.76 1.43
N LYS A 433 27.36 43.38 2.59
CA LYS A 433 28.62 43.25 3.35
C LYS A 433 28.55 42.22 4.46
N SER A 434 27.38 42.04 5.00
CA SER A 434 27.12 41.06 6.08
C SER A 434 25.67 40.63 6.06
N GLY A 435 25.40 39.50 6.66
CA GLY A 435 24.04 38.97 6.77
C GLY A 435 23.87 38.02 7.93
N LEU A 436 22.64 37.76 8.24
CA LEU A 436 22.25 36.69 9.16
C LEU A 436 20.92 36.05 8.74
N ILE A 437 20.78 34.79 9.00
CA ILE A 437 19.50 34.11 8.96
C ILE A 437 18.98 34.04 10.39
N SER A 438 17.84 34.69 10.63
CA SER A 438 17.18 34.72 11.95
C SER A 438 16.05 33.71 11.98
N LEU A 439 16.07 32.79 12.91
CA LEU A 439 15.03 31.81 13.16
C LEU A 439 14.34 32.11 14.49
N SER A 440 13.06 32.45 14.46
CA SER A 440 12.21 32.50 15.65
C SER A 440 11.35 31.25 15.70
N ALA A 441 11.36 30.59 16.85
CA ALA A 441 10.60 29.37 17.09
C ALA A 441 9.72 29.51 18.34
N THR A 442 8.50 28.96 18.27
CA THR A 442 7.66 28.70 19.44
C THR A 442 7.44 27.19 19.52
N ASN A 443 7.93 26.57 20.58
CA ASN A 443 7.98 25.13 20.74
C ASN A 443 7.08 24.67 21.88
N ALA A 444 6.10 23.83 21.58
CA ALA A 444 5.23 23.15 22.54
C ALA A 444 5.59 21.65 22.71
N PHE A 445 6.62 21.14 22.01
CA PHE A 445 7.15 19.81 22.23
C PHE A 445 8.14 19.78 23.40
N PRO A 446 8.20 18.69 24.18
CA PRO A 446 9.21 18.50 25.22
C PRO A 446 10.62 18.22 24.68
N LEU A 447 10.84 18.46 23.42
CA LEU A 447 12.09 18.26 22.67
C LEU A 447 12.82 19.59 22.56
N ALA A 448 14.12 19.60 22.85
CA ALA A 448 15.03 20.67 22.43
C ALA A 448 15.59 20.35 21.04
N CYS A 449 15.99 21.37 20.28
CA CYS A 449 16.53 21.15 18.95
C CYS A 449 17.74 22.07 18.68
N GLU A 450 18.85 21.50 18.21
CA GLU A 450 20.02 22.20 17.71
C GLU A 450 20.05 22.16 16.16
N PRO A 451 19.66 23.24 15.48
CA PRO A 451 19.67 23.26 14.02
C PRO A 451 21.05 23.64 13.46
N ILE A 452 21.43 22.98 12.35
CA ILE A 452 22.64 23.28 11.56
C ILE A 452 22.20 23.45 10.11
N LEU A 453 22.72 24.48 9.44
CA LEU A 453 22.49 24.72 8.02
C LEU A 453 23.72 24.34 7.21
N TYR A 454 23.52 23.52 6.18
CA TYR A 454 24.51 23.29 5.13
C TYR A 454 24.04 23.99 3.87
N LEU A 455 24.89 24.85 3.32
CA LEU A 455 24.62 25.59 2.08
C LEU A 455 25.33 24.88 0.94
N LEU A 456 24.58 24.50 -0.10
CA LEU A 456 25.08 23.68 -1.19
C LEU A 456 24.95 24.40 -2.54
N ASN A 457 25.87 24.06 -3.45
CA ASN A 457 25.79 24.45 -4.85
C ASN A 457 24.76 23.60 -5.62
N GLU A 458 24.61 23.90 -6.91
CA GLU A 458 23.70 23.18 -7.82
C GLU A 458 24.02 21.69 -7.91
N ASN A 459 25.29 21.31 -7.85
CA ASN A 459 25.77 19.94 -7.91
C ASN A 459 25.59 19.17 -6.59
N GLY A 460 25.09 19.82 -5.54
CA GLY A 460 24.90 19.19 -4.23
C GLY A 460 26.16 19.13 -3.35
N SER A 461 27.24 19.84 -3.74
CA SER A 461 28.45 19.95 -2.89
C SER A 461 28.24 21.01 -1.81
N ILE A 462 28.60 20.68 -0.57
CA ILE A 462 28.54 21.61 0.56
C ILE A 462 29.56 22.72 0.35
N LEU A 463 29.10 23.95 0.29
CA LEU A 463 29.92 25.14 0.24
C LEU A 463 30.24 25.66 1.65
N TYR A 464 29.23 25.72 2.50
CA TYR A 464 29.32 26.26 3.86
C TYR A 464 28.52 25.45 4.85
N THR A 465 28.98 25.43 6.10
CA THR A 465 28.25 24.89 7.25
C THR A 465 28.10 26.00 8.28
N ILE A 466 26.86 26.25 8.71
CA ILE A 466 26.56 27.33 9.65
C ILE A 466 25.82 26.74 10.84
N ASN A 467 26.39 26.91 12.03
CA ASN A 467 25.76 26.55 13.29
C ASN A 467 24.88 27.70 13.78
N ALA A 468 23.78 27.37 14.45
CA ALA A 468 22.99 28.36 15.16
C ALA A 468 23.75 28.91 16.37
N THR A 469 23.46 30.16 16.76
CA THR A 469 24.04 30.81 17.96
C THR A 469 23.42 30.28 19.26
N SER A 470 22.32 29.57 19.17
CA SER A 470 21.56 29.00 20.29
C SER A 470 20.76 27.79 19.80
N GLN A 471 19.94 27.22 20.69
CA GLN A 471 19.04 26.09 20.39
C GLN A 471 17.56 26.51 20.49
N ILE A 472 16.68 25.72 19.90
CA ILE A 472 15.26 25.78 20.17
C ILE A 472 15.06 25.01 21.50
N TYR A 473 14.65 25.72 22.52
CA TYR A 473 14.50 25.13 23.85
C TYR A 473 13.21 24.29 23.94
N SER A 474 13.27 23.22 24.74
CA SER A 474 12.13 22.39 25.11
C SER A 474 11.01 23.20 25.76
N SER A 475 9.76 22.83 25.51
CA SER A 475 8.58 23.41 26.16
C SER A 475 8.60 23.26 27.68
N LEU A 476 9.33 22.27 28.21
CA LEU A 476 9.51 22.07 29.65
C LEU A 476 10.19 23.27 30.37
N LEU A 477 10.95 24.07 29.60
CA LEU A 477 11.54 25.34 30.08
C LEU A 477 10.64 26.57 29.82
N GLY A 478 9.44 26.34 29.32
CA GLY A 478 8.47 27.37 28.96
C GLY A 478 7.46 27.71 30.04
N SER A 479 6.42 28.41 29.66
CA SER A 479 5.28 28.77 30.52
C SER A 479 3.99 28.24 29.89
N LEU A 480 3.00 27.98 30.75
CA LEU A 480 1.68 27.55 30.32
C LEU A 480 1.00 28.67 29.52
N ASN A 481 0.67 28.40 28.29
CA ASN A 481 -0.18 29.26 27.46
C ASN A 481 -1.65 28.90 27.77
N THR A 482 -2.41 29.84 28.35
CA THR A 482 -3.80 29.60 28.74
C THR A 482 -4.77 29.43 27.58
N GLN A 483 -4.38 29.81 26.34
CA GLN A 483 -5.22 29.64 25.14
C GLN A 483 -5.07 28.25 24.55
N SER A 484 -3.84 27.76 24.45
CA SER A 484 -3.56 26.40 23.92
C SER A 484 -3.65 25.31 24.99
N GLY A 485 -3.50 25.67 26.28
CA GLY A 485 -3.38 24.73 27.39
C GLY A 485 -2.05 23.99 27.44
N LEU A 486 -1.06 24.41 26.62
CA LEU A 486 0.25 23.77 26.49
C LEU A 486 1.35 24.62 27.12
N PHE A 487 2.41 23.97 27.59
CA PHE A 487 3.66 24.68 27.89
C PHE A 487 4.34 25.03 26.57
N GLU A 488 4.73 26.30 26.44
CA GLU A 488 5.36 26.83 25.23
C GLU A 488 6.64 27.57 25.58
N LYS A 489 7.67 27.38 24.78
CA LYS A 489 8.94 28.10 24.88
C LYS A 489 9.26 28.78 23.56
N SER A 490 9.45 30.12 23.62
CA SER A 490 9.95 30.87 22.48
C SER A 490 11.48 30.89 22.48
N SER A 491 12.07 30.75 21.32
CA SER A 491 13.51 30.77 21.06
C SER A 491 13.81 31.67 19.87
N LEU A 492 14.93 32.41 19.94
CA LEU A 492 15.45 33.18 18.82
C LEU A 492 16.89 32.72 18.56
N LEU A 493 17.14 32.27 17.36
CA LEU A 493 18.44 31.78 16.92
C LEU A 493 18.91 32.61 15.72
N GLU A 494 20.21 32.74 15.61
CA GLU A 494 20.84 33.44 14.48
C GLU A 494 21.91 32.52 13.87
N PHE A 495 21.94 32.51 12.53
CA PHE A 495 22.97 31.91 11.73
C PHE A 495 23.72 33.02 11.04
N VAL A 496 24.93 33.28 11.49
CA VAL A 496 25.73 34.40 11.00
C VAL A 496 26.30 34.06 9.62
N LEU A 497 26.02 34.91 8.64
CA LEU A 497 26.58 34.81 7.30
C LEU A 497 27.84 35.65 7.25
N THR A 498 28.99 35.01 7.06
CA THR A 498 30.27 35.69 6.86
C THR A 498 30.27 36.45 5.52
N GLU A 499 31.18 37.39 5.34
CA GLU A 499 31.34 38.15 4.10
C GLU A 499 31.51 37.23 2.88
N ASP A 500 32.31 36.17 3.01
CA ASP A 500 32.51 35.14 1.96
C ASP A 500 31.20 34.41 1.60
N ILE A 501 30.35 34.10 2.57
CA ILE A 501 29.04 33.47 2.30
C ILE A 501 28.14 34.45 1.56
N VAL A 502 28.14 35.73 1.99
CA VAL A 502 27.29 36.76 1.42
C VAL A 502 27.71 37.07 -0.03
N GLU A 503 29.01 37.12 -0.33
CA GLU A 503 29.54 37.29 -1.69
C GLU A 503 29.22 36.12 -2.63
N ASN A 504 28.99 34.92 -2.08
CA ASN A 504 28.72 33.71 -2.85
C ASN A 504 27.25 33.21 -2.75
N LEU A 505 26.32 34.08 -2.32
CA LEU A 505 24.89 33.71 -2.20
C LEU A 505 24.28 33.25 -3.54
N ASP A 506 24.77 33.72 -4.66
CA ASP A 506 24.37 33.35 -6.02
C ASP A 506 24.69 31.87 -6.35
N LYS A 507 25.75 31.32 -5.72
CA LYS A 507 26.18 29.93 -5.88
C LYS A 507 25.39 28.96 -5.03
N ILE A 508 24.64 29.44 -4.04
CA ILE A 508 23.84 28.61 -3.13
C ILE A 508 22.50 28.31 -3.80
N LYS A 509 22.25 27.03 -4.07
CA LYS A 509 21.03 26.56 -4.74
C LYS A 509 20.23 25.60 -3.86
N LYS A 510 20.84 25.06 -2.81
CA LYS A 510 20.18 24.16 -1.87
C LYS A 510 20.62 24.47 -0.44
N ILE A 511 19.71 24.27 0.49
CA ILE A 511 20.00 24.30 1.93
C ILE A 511 19.57 22.96 2.52
N ILE A 512 20.51 22.27 3.18
CA ILE A 512 20.16 21.16 4.06
C ILE A 512 19.99 21.73 5.46
N VAL A 513 18.83 21.51 6.05
CA VAL A 513 18.56 21.76 7.47
C VAL A 513 18.76 20.44 8.19
N GLN A 514 19.75 20.38 9.06
CA GLN A 514 19.94 19.28 9.99
C GLN A 514 19.47 19.75 11.36
N ALA A 515 18.61 18.94 11.99
CA ALA A 515 18.08 19.21 13.33
C ALA A 515 18.45 18.04 14.25
N LYS A 516 19.18 18.34 15.31
CA LYS A 516 19.51 17.39 16.38
C LYS A 516 18.58 17.61 17.54
N PHE A 517 17.86 16.57 17.95
CA PHE A 517 16.85 16.61 18.99
C PHE A 517 17.31 15.89 20.24
N ASP A 518 16.99 16.49 21.39
CA ASP A 518 17.23 15.96 22.72
C ASP A 518 15.98 16.16 23.60
N THR A 519 15.79 15.33 24.64
CA THR A 519 14.71 15.45 25.62
C THR A 519 15.26 15.78 27.02
N PRO A 520 15.88 16.95 27.22
CA PRO A 520 16.50 17.27 28.49
C PRO A 520 15.46 17.45 29.60
N ASN A 521 15.63 16.74 30.69
CA ASN A 521 14.87 16.99 31.91
C ASN A 521 15.45 18.22 32.61
N PRO A 522 14.65 19.30 32.84
CA PRO A 522 15.15 20.52 33.50
C PRO A 522 15.69 20.31 34.89
N LEU A 523 15.26 19.25 35.59
CA LEU A 523 15.66 18.96 36.97
C LEU A 523 16.97 18.19 37.07
N THR A 524 17.18 17.23 36.20
CA THR A 524 18.35 16.34 36.19
C THR A 524 19.43 16.77 35.21
N GLY A 525 19.05 17.45 34.14
CA GLY A 525 19.92 17.81 33.01
C GLY A 525 20.25 16.65 32.08
N TRP A 526 19.71 15.45 32.34
CA TRP A 526 19.89 14.27 31.47
C TRP A 526 18.74 14.16 30.48
N ASN A 527 18.98 13.50 29.37
CA ASN A 527 17.91 13.14 28.43
C ASN A 527 17.07 12.01 29.03
N GLU A 528 15.77 12.24 29.12
CA GLU A 528 14.81 11.30 29.69
C GLU A 528 13.54 11.28 28.82
N ALA A 529 12.89 10.13 28.72
CA ALA A 529 11.64 10.01 27.99
C ALA A 529 10.55 10.94 28.54
N GLN A 530 9.90 11.70 27.69
CA GLN A 530 8.90 12.70 27.99
C GLN A 530 7.60 12.39 27.25
N SER A 531 6.47 12.59 27.93
CA SER A 531 5.16 12.48 27.29
C SER A 531 4.94 13.67 26.35
N ILE A 532 4.62 13.38 25.10
CA ILE A 532 4.25 14.40 24.12
C ILE A 532 2.78 14.76 24.31
N PRO A 533 2.45 16.02 24.64
CA PRO A 533 1.07 16.42 24.88
C PRO A 533 0.25 16.49 23.60
N PHE A 534 -1.05 16.23 23.70
CA PHE A 534 -1.98 16.42 22.59
C PHE A 534 -1.95 17.87 22.11
N GLY A 535 -1.83 18.05 20.79
CA GLY A 535 -1.74 19.38 20.19
C GLY A 535 -0.36 20.03 20.23
N ALA A 536 0.70 19.31 20.67
CA ALA A 536 2.06 19.83 20.60
C ALA A 536 2.43 20.26 19.19
N PHE A 537 3.11 21.40 19.10
CA PHE A 537 3.53 22.00 17.83
C PHE A 537 4.90 22.68 17.94
N LEU A 538 5.54 22.89 16.80
CA LEU A 538 6.70 23.74 16.63
C LEU A 538 6.42 24.74 15.49
N ALA A 539 6.17 25.99 15.86
CA ALA A 539 6.00 27.06 14.90
C ALA A 539 7.36 27.74 14.65
N VAL A 540 7.77 27.82 13.40
CA VAL A 540 9.07 28.39 12.99
C VAL A 540 8.89 29.51 11.98
N LYS A 541 9.69 30.57 12.11
CA LYS A 541 9.78 31.66 11.13
C LYS A 541 11.24 31.94 10.85
N LEU A 542 11.65 31.75 9.62
CA LEU A 542 12.99 31.98 9.12
C LEU A 542 13.02 33.26 8.28
N ARG A 543 13.95 34.16 8.59
CA ARG A 543 14.12 35.42 7.90
C ARG A 543 15.59 35.66 7.53
N LEU A 544 15.85 36.02 6.26
CA LEU A 544 17.12 36.52 5.85
C LEU A 544 17.19 38.01 6.17
N LYS A 545 18.26 38.46 6.82
CA LYS A 545 18.59 39.86 7.06
C LYS A 545 19.96 40.13 6.42
N LEU A 546 20.04 41.15 5.58
CA LEU A 546 21.27 41.56 4.90
C LEU A 546 21.50 43.05 5.15
N ASN A 547 22.73 43.37 5.47
CA ASN A 547 23.19 44.77 5.44
C ASN A 547 23.87 45.01 4.10
N ALA A 548 23.29 45.89 3.30
CA ALA A 548 23.74 46.16 1.94
C ALA A 548 24.09 47.64 1.77
N GLU A 549 25.19 47.93 1.10
CA GLU A 549 25.56 49.26 0.64
C GLU A 549 24.99 49.50 -0.77
N ILE A 550 24.06 50.44 -0.87
CA ILE A 550 23.50 50.85 -2.15
C ILE A 550 24.38 51.99 -2.67
N VAL A 551 25.01 51.81 -3.82
CA VAL A 551 25.84 52.78 -4.50
C VAL A 551 25.04 53.44 -5.63
N TYR A 552 24.81 54.74 -5.56
CA TYR A 552 24.15 55.49 -6.61
C TYR A 552 25.15 56.28 -7.46
#